data_0260c84a66630f450ec24f061c478caf
#
_entry.id   0260c84a66630f450ec24f061c478caf
#
_cell.length_a   1.000
_cell.length_b   1.000
_cell.length_c   1.000
_cell.angle_alpha   90.00
_cell.angle_beta   90.00
_cell.angle_gamma   90.00
#
_symmetry.space_group_name_H-M   'P 1'
#
loop_
_entity.id
_entity.type
_entity.pdbx_description
1 polymer ?
#
loop_
_entity_poly.entity_id
_entity_poly.type
_entity_poly.pdbx_seq_one_letter_code
_entity_poly.pdbx_strand_id
1 'polypeptide(L)'
;MEQEINSVKARLEEAMAEYGKEDICLAFSGGVDSSLLLKAASDAVGKTGKKVYAVTFDSRLHPSCDLAIAARVAKELGGIHKVVSVDELEQEEIRFNPVNRCYLCKKKLFQSLKDFAGEMNIRYIMDGTNEDDLHVYRPGIKALRELEIISPLAELHITKAQVKEIAAGYGISVASRPSSPCMATRLPYHTEIDYEVLERIGKGEEYISSLIKGNVRLRLHKDIVRIEVDRESMEELLERSGEIISQLKELGFTYITMDLEGFRSGSMDVGLDMEA
;
A
#
# COMPACT_ATOMS: atom_id res chain seq x y z
N MET A 1 -26.58 -10.16 4.25
CA MET A 1 -25.47 -9.48 3.55
C MET A 1 -25.69 -7.96 3.51
N GLU A 2 -26.67 -7.38 2.80
CA GLU A 2 -26.88 -5.92 2.77
C GLU A 2 -27.17 -5.29 4.15
N GLN A 3 -28.02 -5.92 4.98
CA GLN A 3 -28.29 -5.47 6.37
C GLN A 3 -27.03 -5.52 7.25
N GLU A 4 -26.18 -6.50 7.07
CA GLU A 4 -24.93 -6.67 7.77
C GLU A 4 -23.94 -5.56 7.39
N ILE A 5 -23.76 -5.29 6.09
CA ILE A 5 -22.90 -4.22 5.59
C ILE A 5 -23.36 -2.84 6.09
N ASN A 6 -24.67 -2.58 6.07
CA ASN A 6 -25.23 -1.35 6.61
C ASN A 6 -24.96 -1.21 8.12
N SER A 7 -25.01 -2.31 8.88
CA SER A 7 -24.65 -2.30 10.31
C SER A 7 -23.16 -2.00 10.53
N VAL A 8 -22.28 -2.60 9.74
CA VAL A 8 -20.83 -2.35 9.81
C VAL A 8 -20.52 -0.90 9.46
N LYS A 9 -21.14 -0.38 8.38
CA LYS A 9 -21.02 1.02 7.98
C LYS A 9 -21.46 1.98 9.08
N ALA A 10 -22.61 1.73 9.71
CA ALA A 10 -23.13 2.55 10.81
C ALA A 10 -22.17 2.58 12.00
N ARG A 11 -21.56 1.45 12.38
CA ARG A 11 -20.55 1.40 13.45
C ARG A 11 -19.32 2.22 13.10
N LEU A 12 -18.86 2.19 11.84
CA LEU A 12 -17.74 3.00 11.40
C LEU A 12 -18.08 4.49 11.46
N GLU A 13 -19.26 4.88 10.98
CA GLU A 13 -19.74 6.26 11.01
C GLU A 13 -19.87 6.79 12.46
N GLU A 14 -20.38 5.96 13.38
CA GLU A 14 -20.49 6.29 14.81
C GLU A 14 -19.11 6.49 15.46
N ALA A 15 -18.18 5.57 15.24
CA ALA A 15 -16.82 5.69 15.76
C ALA A 15 -16.12 6.94 15.21
N MET A 16 -16.25 7.20 13.90
CA MET A 16 -15.65 8.38 13.29
C MET A 16 -16.30 9.68 13.74
N ALA A 17 -17.58 9.69 14.13
CA ALA A 17 -18.24 10.88 14.69
C ALA A 17 -17.62 11.33 16.03
N GLU A 18 -17.13 10.38 16.85
CA GLU A 18 -16.40 10.72 18.09
C GLU A 18 -15.05 11.37 17.79
N TYR A 19 -14.27 10.79 16.85
CA TYR A 19 -12.99 11.37 16.44
C TYR A 19 -13.14 12.70 15.71
N GLY A 20 -14.20 12.86 14.93
CA GLY A 20 -14.49 14.07 14.14
C GLY A 20 -14.82 15.33 14.96
N LYS A 21 -14.82 15.24 16.29
CA LYS A 21 -14.87 16.40 17.19
C LYS A 21 -13.56 17.20 17.22
N GLU A 22 -12.49 16.62 16.73
CA GLU A 22 -11.16 17.20 16.60
C GLU A 22 -10.64 17.07 15.17
N ASP A 23 -9.53 17.72 14.85
CA ASP A 23 -8.84 17.51 13.58
C ASP A 23 -8.19 16.11 13.54
N ILE A 24 -8.20 15.48 12.38
CA ILE A 24 -7.70 14.11 12.17
C ILE A 24 -6.52 14.13 11.19
N CYS A 25 -5.46 13.39 11.52
CA CYS A 25 -4.34 13.08 10.63
C CYS A 25 -4.43 11.61 10.21
N LEU A 26 -4.56 11.35 8.90
CA LEU A 26 -4.71 10.02 8.34
C LEU A 26 -3.51 9.67 7.44
N ALA A 27 -2.81 8.58 7.74
CA ALA A 27 -1.87 7.97 6.80
C ALA A 27 -2.63 7.49 5.55
N PHE A 28 -2.40 8.15 4.41
CA PHE A 28 -3.24 8.00 3.23
C PHE A 28 -2.44 7.52 2.03
N SER A 29 -2.69 6.29 1.59
CA SER A 29 -2.03 5.70 0.43
C SER A 29 -2.84 5.83 -0.88
N GLY A 30 -4.08 6.30 -0.83
CA GLY A 30 -5.00 6.25 -1.97
C GLY A 30 -5.48 4.83 -2.32
N GLY A 31 -5.22 3.84 -1.49
CA GLY A 31 -5.80 2.49 -1.57
C GLY A 31 -7.19 2.44 -0.95
N VAL A 32 -7.95 1.35 -1.19
CA VAL A 32 -9.36 1.25 -0.80
C VAL A 32 -9.60 1.43 0.70
N ASP A 33 -8.73 0.86 1.58
CA ASP A 33 -8.88 0.94 3.03
C ASP A 33 -8.74 2.36 3.54
N SER A 34 -7.63 3.03 3.19
CA SER A 34 -7.39 4.41 3.58
C SER A 34 -8.42 5.37 2.96
N SER A 35 -8.96 5.04 1.77
CA SER A 35 -9.99 5.85 1.12
C SER A 35 -11.36 5.72 1.79
N LEU A 36 -11.74 4.50 2.23
CA LEU A 36 -12.94 4.31 3.03
C LEU A 36 -12.84 5.10 4.35
N LEU A 37 -11.70 4.98 5.04
CA LEU A 37 -11.48 5.70 6.28
C LEU A 37 -11.49 7.21 6.08
N LEU A 38 -10.86 7.71 4.99
CA LEU A 38 -10.89 9.14 4.65
C LEU A 38 -12.31 9.64 4.39
N LYS A 39 -13.14 8.87 3.68
CA LYS A 39 -14.54 9.21 3.44
C LYS A 39 -15.31 9.34 4.75
N ALA A 40 -15.22 8.35 5.63
CA ALA A 40 -15.90 8.37 6.91
C ALA A 40 -15.40 9.51 7.82
N ALA A 41 -14.08 9.78 7.82
CA ALA A 41 -13.48 10.89 8.54
C ALA A 41 -13.95 12.24 8.01
N SER A 42 -13.97 12.43 6.67
CA SER A 42 -14.40 13.67 6.03
C SER A 42 -15.88 13.99 6.33
N ASP A 43 -16.73 12.96 6.30
CA ASP A 43 -18.15 13.12 6.64
C ASP A 43 -18.34 13.51 8.12
N ALA A 44 -17.50 12.96 9.02
CA ALA A 44 -17.54 13.26 10.44
C ALA A 44 -17.09 14.71 10.73
N VAL A 45 -15.92 15.12 10.24
CA VAL A 45 -15.38 16.47 10.47
C VAL A 45 -16.22 17.55 9.77
N GLY A 46 -16.87 17.23 8.65
CA GLY A 46 -17.78 18.14 7.96
C GLY A 46 -18.98 18.60 8.81
N LYS A 47 -19.40 17.78 9.78
CA LYS A 47 -20.48 18.12 10.74
C LYS A 47 -20.02 19.02 11.88
N THR A 48 -18.72 19.07 12.17
CA THR A 48 -18.15 19.79 13.32
C THR A 48 -17.32 21.01 12.91
N GLY A 49 -17.07 21.20 11.61
CA GLY A 49 -16.20 22.26 11.10
C GLY A 49 -14.70 21.98 11.31
N LYS A 50 -14.36 20.77 11.72
CA LYS A 50 -12.97 20.28 11.84
C LYS A 50 -12.42 19.83 10.49
N LYS A 51 -11.15 19.41 10.46
CA LYS A 51 -10.44 19.04 9.24
C LYS A 51 -9.88 17.64 9.31
N VAL A 52 -9.78 16.97 8.15
CA VAL A 52 -9.00 15.74 8.00
C VAL A 52 -7.85 15.98 7.03
N TYR A 53 -6.65 15.71 7.50
CA TYR A 53 -5.41 15.78 6.74
C TYR A 53 -5.08 14.38 6.23
N ALA A 54 -5.19 14.18 4.92
CA ALA A 54 -4.81 12.95 4.24
C ALA A 54 -3.32 13.04 3.87
N VAL A 55 -2.46 12.41 4.67
CA VAL A 55 -1.01 12.52 4.52
C VAL A 55 -0.46 11.32 3.76
N THR A 56 0.11 11.57 2.59
CA THR A 56 0.75 10.56 1.74
C THR A 56 2.27 10.69 1.86
N PHE A 57 2.95 9.56 2.05
CA PHE A 57 4.40 9.53 2.02
C PHE A 57 4.89 9.48 0.56
N ASP A 58 5.70 10.47 0.19
CA ASP A 58 6.46 10.44 -1.07
C ASP A 58 7.76 9.66 -0.81
N SER A 59 7.75 8.42 -1.28
CA SER A 59 8.78 7.42 -1.01
C SER A 59 9.16 6.71 -2.31
N ARG A 60 10.46 6.57 -2.55
CA ARG A 60 10.98 5.86 -3.72
C ARG A 60 10.77 4.33 -3.67
N LEU A 61 10.37 3.81 -2.53
CA LEU A 61 9.96 2.40 -2.40
C LEU A 61 8.51 2.13 -2.81
N HIS A 62 7.74 3.17 -3.17
CA HIS A 62 6.39 3.04 -3.70
C HIS A 62 6.34 3.41 -5.19
N PRO A 63 5.43 2.82 -5.97
CA PRO A 63 5.25 3.21 -7.36
C PRO A 63 4.89 4.70 -7.48
N SER A 64 5.51 5.40 -8.43
CA SER A 64 5.31 6.85 -8.63
C SER A 64 3.86 7.25 -8.95
N CYS A 65 3.10 6.36 -9.59
CA CYS A 65 1.68 6.59 -9.89
C CYS A 65 0.80 6.68 -8.64
N ASP A 66 1.23 6.13 -7.50
CA ASP A 66 0.44 6.10 -6.27
C ASP A 66 0.22 7.50 -5.70
N LEU A 67 1.22 8.40 -5.78
CA LEU A 67 1.10 9.77 -5.29
C LEU A 67 0.04 10.58 -6.04
N ALA A 68 0.01 10.47 -7.38
CA ALA A 68 -0.98 11.16 -8.21
C ALA A 68 -2.40 10.64 -7.92
N ILE A 69 -2.54 9.33 -7.73
CA ILE A 69 -3.82 8.72 -7.37
C ILE A 69 -4.26 9.17 -5.98
N ALA A 70 -3.37 9.19 -4.99
CA ALA A 70 -3.66 9.65 -3.64
C ALA A 70 -4.13 11.11 -3.66
N ALA A 71 -3.44 11.99 -4.38
CA ALA A 71 -3.83 13.41 -4.50
C ALA A 71 -5.24 13.56 -5.09
N ARG A 72 -5.56 12.82 -6.16
CA ARG A 72 -6.88 12.84 -6.80
C ARG A 72 -7.97 12.33 -5.86
N VAL A 73 -7.74 11.19 -5.21
CA VAL A 73 -8.74 10.56 -4.33
C VAL A 73 -8.93 11.37 -3.04
N ALA A 74 -7.87 11.96 -2.47
CA ALA A 74 -8.00 12.84 -1.31
C ALA A 74 -8.91 14.03 -1.62
N LYS A 75 -8.76 14.64 -2.80
CA LYS A 75 -9.63 15.73 -3.27
C LYS A 75 -11.06 15.26 -3.50
N GLU A 76 -11.24 14.10 -4.11
CA GLU A 76 -12.55 13.47 -4.35
C GLU A 76 -13.33 13.27 -3.04
N LEU A 77 -12.64 12.84 -1.98
CA LEU A 77 -13.25 12.51 -0.70
C LEU A 77 -13.26 13.67 0.32
N GLY A 78 -12.81 14.86 -0.05
CA GLY A 78 -12.88 16.07 0.78
C GLY A 78 -11.76 16.18 1.83
N GLY A 79 -10.69 15.38 1.74
CA GLY A 79 -9.51 15.47 2.59
C GLY A 79 -8.54 16.57 2.17
N ILE A 80 -7.86 17.17 3.13
CA ILE A 80 -6.74 18.09 2.86
C ILE A 80 -5.50 17.24 2.59
N HIS A 81 -5.13 17.09 1.31
CA HIS A 81 -3.96 16.29 0.94
C HIS A 81 -2.66 16.97 1.34
N LYS A 82 -1.79 16.24 2.00
CA LYS A 82 -0.43 16.62 2.36
C LYS A 82 0.54 15.54 1.91
N VAL A 83 1.74 15.95 1.54
CA VAL A 83 2.81 15.02 1.14
C VAL A 83 3.98 15.21 2.08
N VAL A 84 4.50 14.10 2.61
CA VAL A 84 5.70 14.07 3.43
C VAL A 84 6.72 13.23 2.68
N SER A 85 7.81 13.85 2.24
CA SER A 85 8.91 13.15 1.57
C SER A 85 9.75 12.39 2.60
N VAL A 86 9.99 11.11 2.33
CA VAL A 86 10.80 10.24 3.18
C VAL A 86 11.74 9.43 2.30
N ASP A 87 13.03 9.48 2.61
CA ASP A 87 14.02 8.55 2.07
C ASP A 87 14.30 7.46 3.10
N GLU A 88 13.78 6.26 2.84
CA GLU A 88 13.96 5.13 3.75
C GLU A 88 15.41 4.65 3.82
N LEU A 89 16.19 4.83 2.74
CA LEU A 89 17.59 4.40 2.70
C LEU A 89 18.55 5.29 3.48
N GLU A 90 18.08 6.45 4.00
CA GLU A 90 18.82 7.18 5.04
C GLU A 90 18.99 6.34 6.32
N GLN A 91 18.14 5.33 6.54
CA GLN A 91 18.32 4.32 7.58
C GLN A 91 19.16 3.16 7.03
N GLU A 92 20.41 3.08 7.52
CA GLU A 92 21.36 2.07 7.06
C GLU A 92 20.84 0.64 7.25
N GLU A 93 20.03 0.41 8.29
CA GLU A 93 19.41 -0.88 8.57
C GLU A 93 18.44 -1.33 7.49
N ILE A 94 17.79 -0.40 6.76
CA ILE A 94 16.85 -0.72 5.67
C ILE A 94 17.59 -1.05 4.37
N ARG A 95 18.78 -0.48 4.19
CA ARG A 95 19.52 -0.50 2.94
C ARG A 95 19.73 -1.91 2.37
N PHE A 96 19.97 -2.88 3.22
CA PHE A 96 20.21 -4.27 2.80
C PHE A 96 18.95 -5.15 2.88
N ASN A 97 17.76 -4.56 2.76
CA ASN A 97 16.50 -5.29 2.67
C ASN A 97 16.34 -6.38 3.77
N PRO A 98 16.47 -6.05 5.07
CA PRO A 98 16.37 -7.04 6.13
C PRO A 98 14.95 -7.62 6.24
N VAL A 99 14.80 -8.79 6.84
CA VAL A 99 13.49 -9.45 7.03
C VAL A 99 12.50 -8.54 7.77
N ASN A 100 12.96 -7.79 8.76
CA ASN A 100 12.15 -6.82 9.51
C ASN A 100 12.04 -5.44 8.84
N ARG A 101 12.45 -5.28 7.55
CA ARG A 101 12.39 -4.01 6.82
C ARG A 101 11.04 -3.31 6.95
N CYS A 102 9.94 -4.06 6.81
CA CYS A 102 8.59 -3.46 6.88
C CYS A 102 8.31 -2.81 8.24
N TYR A 103 8.83 -3.36 9.34
CA TYR A 103 8.74 -2.76 10.66
C TYR A 103 9.57 -1.46 10.73
N LEU A 104 10.83 -1.51 10.31
CA LEU A 104 11.74 -0.36 10.36
C LEU A 104 11.21 0.80 9.49
N CYS A 105 10.82 0.51 8.25
CA CYS A 105 10.25 1.47 7.32
C CYS A 105 8.97 2.10 7.92
N LYS A 106 8.02 1.27 8.36
CA LYS A 106 6.76 1.77 8.92
C LYS A 106 6.98 2.62 10.17
N LYS A 107 7.94 2.24 11.01
CA LYS A 107 8.31 3.03 12.21
C LYS A 107 8.82 4.43 11.82
N LYS A 108 9.70 4.55 10.82
CA LYS A 108 10.19 5.84 10.31
C LYS A 108 9.06 6.69 9.73
N LEU A 109 8.25 6.10 8.84
CA LEU A 109 7.15 6.80 8.17
C LEU A 109 6.13 7.34 9.18
N PHE A 110 5.72 6.53 10.15
CA PHE A 110 4.73 6.95 11.13
C PHE A 110 5.31 7.87 12.21
N GLN A 111 6.63 7.82 12.47
CA GLN A 111 7.27 8.85 13.28
C GLN A 111 7.18 10.21 12.58
N SER A 112 7.51 10.29 11.28
CA SER A 112 7.37 11.52 10.50
C SER A 112 5.91 12.02 10.46
N LEU A 113 4.95 11.10 10.47
CA LEU A 113 3.52 11.46 10.55
C LEU A 113 3.16 12.06 11.92
N LYS A 114 3.72 11.50 13.02
CA LYS A 114 3.54 12.04 14.37
C LYS A 114 4.16 13.43 14.50
N ASP A 115 5.34 13.64 13.92
CA ASP A 115 6.00 14.94 13.91
C ASP A 115 5.16 15.98 13.18
N PHE A 116 4.66 15.66 11.98
CA PHE A 116 3.71 16.50 11.23
C PHE A 116 2.43 16.80 12.04
N ALA A 117 1.83 15.78 12.65
CA ALA A 117 0.62 15.96 13.45
C ALA A 117 0.87 16.83 14.68
N GLY A 118 2.06 16.68 15.32
CA GLY A 118 2.51 17.51 16.44
C GLY A 118 2.66 18.99 16.07
N GLU A 119 3.25 19.29 14.91
CA GLU A 119 3.38 20.68 14.40
C GLU A 119 2.00 21.32 14.16
N MET A 120 1.02 20.53 13.76
CA MET A 120 -0.36 20.97 13.49
C MET A 120 -1.27 20.91 14.73
N ASN A 121 -0.76 20.46 15.90
CA ASN A 121 -1.52 20.21 17.12
C ASN A 121 -2.69 19.23 16.89
N ILE A 122 -2.51 18.19 16.05
CA ILE A 122 -3.51 17.17 15.78
C ILE A 122 -3.27 15.98 16.71
N ARG A 123 -4.31 15.62 17.46
CA ARG A 123 -4.25 14.52 18.43
C ARG A 123 -4.44 13.14 17.81
N TYR A 124 -5.39 13.02 16.89
CA TYR A 124 -5.78 11.71 16.34
C TYR A 124 -5.01 11.42 15.06
N ILE A 125 -4.17 10.36 15.14
CA ILE A 125 -3.37 9.88 14.01
C ILE A 125 -3.85 8.48 13.69
N MET A 126 -4.26 8.24 12.44
CA MET A 126 -4.95 7.03 12.03
C MET A 126 -4.30 6.38 10.82
N ASP A 127 -4.52 5.06 10.67
CA ASP A 127 -4.18 4.31 9.46
C ASP A 127 -5.33 3.40 9.01
N GLY A 128 -5.24 2.91 7.77
CA GLY A 128 -6.24 2.04 7.16
C GLY A 128 -6.00 0.55 7.37
N THR A 129 -5.30 0.13 8.41
CA THR A 129 -5.16 -1.30 8.75
C THR A 129 -6.53 -1.89 9.07
N ASN A 130 -6.89 -3.01 8.41
CA ASN A 130 -8.16 -3.70 8.56
C ASN A 130 -8.01 -5.01 9.35
N GLU A 131 -9.12 -5.71 9.62
CA GLU A 131 -9.13 -6.96 10.41
C GLU A 131 -8.25 -8.05 9.80
N ASP A 132 -8.31 -8.27 8.47
CA ASP A 132 -7.56 -9.34 7.82
C ASP A 132 -6.04 -9.11 7.93
N ASP A 133 -5.61 -7.85 8.04
CA ASP A 133 -4.21 -7.50 8.22
C ASP A 133 -3.63 -7.97 9.55
N LEU A 134 -4.47 -8.20 10.57
CA LEU A 134 -4.05 -8.67 11.90
C LEU A 134 -3.75 -10.18 11.91
N HIS A 135 -4.27 -10.93 10.93
CA HIS A 135 -4.18 -12.38 10.84
C HIS A 135 -3.11 -12.90 9.86
N VAL A 136 -2.34 -11.99 9.28
CA VAL A 136 -1.22 -12.31 8.39
C VAL A 136 0.08 -11.75 8.93
N TYR A 137 1.21 -12.33 8.52
CA TYR A 137 2.52 -11.81 8.91
C TYR A 137 2.72 -10.38 8.39
N ARG A 138 2.57 -9.40 9.28
CA ARG A 138 2.77 -7.98 8.97
C ARG A 138 3.59 -7.28 10.07
N PRO A 139 4.91 -7.39 10.03
CA PRO A 139 5.79 -6.81 11.05
C PRO A 139 5.59 -5.31 11.25
N GLY A 140 5.09 -4.61 10.24
CA GLY A 140 4.76 -3.19 10.35
C GLY A 140 3.65 -2.85 11.35
N ILE A 141 2.75 -3.78 11.70
CA ILE A 141 1.70 -3.56 12.71
C ILE A 141 2.30 -3.30 14.09
N LYS A 142 3.43 -3.96 14.41
CA LYS A 142 4.16 -3.70 15.65
C LYS A 142 4.56 -2.23 15.78
N ALA A 143 5.03 -1.60 14.70
CA ALA A 143 5.39 -0.18 14.68
C ALA A 143 4.17 0.72 14.96
N LEU A 144 3.00 0.40 14.41
CA LEU A 144 1.77 1.16 14.66
C LEU A 144 1.38 1.13 16.14
N ARG A 145 1.45 -0.06 16.77
CA ARG A 145 1.14 -0.22 18.20
C ARG A 145 2.12 0.55 19.09
N GLU A 146 3.44 0.45 18.80
CA GLU A 146 4.48 1.19 19.54
C GLU A 146 4.31 2.71 19.43
N LEU A 147 3.79 3.20 18.31
CA LEU A 147 3.56 4.62 18.05
C LEU A 147 2.16 5.09 18.41
N GLU A 148 1.32 4.20 18.97
CA GLU A 148 -0.07 4.50 19.37
C GLU A 148 -0.93 5.05 18.21
N ILE A 149 -0.74 4.49 17.00
CA ILE A 149 -1.54 4.83 15.83
C ILE A 149 -2.88 4.11 15.89
N ILE A 150 -3.96 4.85 15.69
CA ILE A 150 -5.32 4.33 15.73
C ILE A 150 -5.64 3.64 14.40
N SER A 151 -6.15 2.43 14.45
CA SER A 151 -6.55 1.64 13.28
C SER A 151 -8.06 1.33 13.34
N PRO A 152 -8.94 2.29 13.01
CA PRO A 152 -10.38 2.15 13.26
C PRO A 152 -11.03 0.96 12.57
N LEU A 153 -10.55 0.58 11.37
CA LEU A 153 -11.09 -0.58 10.65
C LEU A 153 -10.76 -1.89 11.39
N ALA A 154 -9.54 -2.01 11.92
CA ALA A 154 -9.13 -3.17 12.70
C ALA A 154 -9.82 -3.21 14.08
N GLU A 155 -9.90 -2.07 14.79
CA GLU A 155 -10.57 -1.96 16.07
C GLU A 155 -12.07 -2.33 16.01
N LEU A 156 -12.70 -2.05 14.86
CA LEU A 156 -14.10 -2.39 14.61
C LEU A 156 -14.28 -3.77 13.93
N HIS A 157 -13.22 -4.55 13.80
CA HIS A 157 -13.22 -5.87 13.13
C HIS A 157 -13.81 -5.83 11.70
N ILE A 158 -13.47 -4.79 10.92
CA ILE A 158 -13.94 -4.64 9.56
C ILE A 158 -12.96 -5.35 8.61
N THR A 159 -13.48 -6.37 7.91
CA THR A 159 -12.70 -7.18 6.98
C THR A 159 -12.46 -6.47 5.65
N LYS A 160 -11.46 -6.94 4.89
CA LYS A 160 -11.17 -6.41 3.55
C LYS A 160 -12.33 -6.51 2.58
N ALA A 161 -13.12 -7.58 2.68
CA ALA A 161 -14.32 -7.76 1.86
C ALA A 161 -15.37 -6.68 2.19
N GLN A 162 -15.63 -6.45 3.47
CA GLN A 162 -16.55 -5.40 3.93
C GLN A 162 -16.06 -4.00 3.54
N VAL A 163 -14.75 -3.73 3.67
CA VAL A 163 -14.15 -2.46 3.20
C VAL A 163 -14.47 -2.20 1.73
N LYS A 164 -14.24 -3.19 0.85
CA LYS A 164 -14.51 -3.05 -0.59
C LYS A 164 -15.98 -2.82 -0.88
N GLU A 165 -16.88 -3.54 -0.21
CA GLU A 165 -18.32 -3.42 -0.40
C GLU A 165 -18.85 -2.06 0.06
N ILE A 166 -18.43 -1.58 1.23
CA ILE A 166 -18.79 -0.26 1.74
C ILE A 166 -18.21 0.84 0.84
N ALA A 167 -16.94 0.72 0.41
CA ALA A 167 -16.32 1.67 -0.49
C ALA A 167 -17.02 1.76 -1.86
N ALA A 168 -17.44 0.62 -2.40
CA ALA A 168 -18.26 0.57 -3.62
C ALA A 168 -19.62 1.24 -3.43
N GLY A 169 -20.27 1.01 -2.27
CA GLY A 169 -21.53 1.66 -1.91
C GLY A 169 -21.43 3.18 -1.77
N TYR A 170 -20.27 3.70 -1.40
CA TYR A 170 -19.98 5.14 -1.41
C TYR A 170 -19.57 5.68 -2.79
N GLY A 171 -19.38 4.82 -3.81
CA GLY A 171 -18.91 5.22 -5.13
C GLY A 171 -17.43 5.66 -5.15
N ILE A 172 -16.61 5.18 -4.21
CA ILE A 172 -15.18 5.53 -4.14
C ILE A 172 -14.46 4.98 -5.37
N SER A 173 -13.79 5.85 -6.14
CA SER A 173 -13.20 5.54 -7.45
C SER A 173 -12.13 4.43 -7.42
N VAL A 174 -11.55 4.14 -6.26
CA VAL A 174 -10.51 3.11 -6.07
C VAL A 174 -11.00 1.84 -5.37
N ALA A 175 -12.33 1.64 -5.23
CA ALA A 175 -12.91 0.48 -4.54
C ALA A 175 -12.44 -0.88 -5.10
N SER A 176 -12.20 -0.97 -6.41
CA SER A 176 -11.73 -2.17 -7.10
C SER A 176 -10.23 -2.17 -7.41
N ARG A 177 -9.48 -1.14 -6.99
CA ARG A 177 -8.06 -1.04 -7.29
C ARG A 177 -7.26 -2.15 -6.59
N PRO A 178 -6.39 -2.88 -7.32
CA PRO A 178 -5.45 -3.81 -6.70
C PRO A 178 -4.51 -3.13 -5.70
N SER A 179 -4.01 -3.89 -4.74
CA SER A 179 -2.99 -3.40 -3.80
C SER A 179 -1.66 -3.17 -4.52
N SER A 180 -0.96 -2.10 -4.14
CA SER A 180 0.34 -1.70 -4.67
C SER A 180 1.40 -1.94 -3.58
N PRO A 181 2.03 -3.13 -3.51
CA PRO A 181 3.02 -3.42 -2.48
C PRO A 181 4.34 -2.70 -2.77
N CYS A 182 5.09 -2.42 -1.69
CA CYS A 182 6.40 -1.79 -1.71
C CYS A 182 7.33 -2.45 -2.75
N MET A 183 8.05 -1.65 -3.54
CA MET A 183 8.95 -2.11 -4.60
C MET A 183 10.11 -2.95 -4.08
N ALA A 184 10.55 -2.76 -2.84
CA ALA A 184 11.62 -3.59 -2.26
C ALA A 184 11.23 -5.08 -2.14
N THR A 185 9.94 -5.43 -2.23
CA THR A 185 9.51 -6.83 -2.34
C THR A 185 9.91 -7.51 -3.66
N ARG A 186 10.41 -6.76 -4.64
CA ARG A 186 10.94 -7.28 -5.91
C ARG A 186 12.35 -7.82 -5.79
N LEU A 187 13.01 -7.56 -4.66
CA LEU A 187 14.38 -8.00 -4.37
C LEU A 187 14.38 -9.07 -3.27
N PRO A 188 15.29 -10.04 -3.32
CA PRO A 188 15.51 -10.97 -2.22
C PRO A 188 15.88 -10.24 -0.94
N TYR A 189 15.53 -10.82 0.21
CA TYR A 189 16.05 -10.34 1.49
C TYR A 189 17.57 -10.35 1.50
N HIS A 190 18.17 -9.46 2.30
CA HIS A 190 19.62 -9.26 2.40
C HIS A 190 20.30 -8.84 1.09
N THR A 191 19.54 -8.28 0.14
CA THR A 191 20.05 -7.63 -1.07
C THR A 191 20.05 -6.12 -0.87
N GLU A 192 21.11 -5.44 -1.28
CA GLU A 192 21.15 -3.99 -1.27
C GLU A 192 20.03 -3.41 -2.14
N ILE A 193 19.27 -2.47 -1.58
CA ILE A 193 18.21 -1.77 -2.31
C ILE A 193 18.86 -0.65 -3.13
N ASP A 194 18.72 -0.76 -4.44
CA ASP A 194 19.14 0.25 -5.40
C ASP A 194 17.89 0.85 -6.07
N TYR A 195 17.71 2.15 -5.93
CA TYR A 195 16.58 2.86 -6.51
C TYR A 195 16.55 2.83 -8.03
N GLU A 196 17.71 2.82 -8.71
CA GLU A 196 17.77 2.71 -10.18
C GLU A 196 17.29 1.33 -10.62
N VAL A 197 17.66 0.29 -9.87
CA VAL A 197 17.17 -1.07 -10.11
C VAL A 197 15.66 -1.15 -9.90
N LEU A 198 15.12 -0.57 -8.83
CA LEU A 198 13.67 -0.55 -8.57
C LEU A 198 12.91 0.22 -9.65
N GLU A 199 13.46 1.33 -10.15
CA GLU A 199 12.86 2.11 -11.23
C GLU A 199 12.81 1.30 -12.54
N ARG A 200 13.88 0.57 -12.88
CA ARG A 200 13.88 -0.34 -14.04
C ARG A 200 12.85 -1.45 -13.93
N ILE A 201 12.72 -2.04 -12.72
CA ILE A 201 11.70 -3.04 -12.42
C ILE A 201 10.30 -2.42 -12.59
N GLY A 202 10.06 -1.24 -12.05
CA GLY A 202 8.78 -0.53 -12.17
C GLY A 202 8.38 -0.27 -13.62
N LYS A 203 9.32 0.23 -14.46
CA LYS A 203 9.10 0.43 -15.90
C LYS A 203 8.77 -0.89 -16.62
N GLY A 204 9.43 -1.98 -16.26
CA GLY A 204 9.14 -3.29 -16.82
C GLY A 204 7.76 -3.82 -16.41
N GLU A 205 7.37 -3.68 -15.15
CA GLU A 205 6.03 -4.04 -14.66
C GLU A 205 4.94 -3.20 -15.35
N GLU A 206 5.15 -1.90 -15.50
CA GLU A 206 4.22 -0.99 -16.18
C GLU A 206 4.05 -1.38 -17.66
N TYR A 207 5.14 -1.65 -18.37
CA TYR A 207 5.09 -2.09 -19.75
C TYR A 207 4.28 -3.39 -19.90
N ILE A 208 4.61 -4.43 -19.13
CA ILE A 208 3.89 -5.71 -19.21
C ILE A 208 2.42 -5.53 -18.82
N SER A 209 2.11 -4.73 -17.80
CA SER A 209 0.73 -4.43 -17.38
C SER A 209 -0.07 -3.66 -18.44
N SER A 210 0.58 -2.97 -19.37
CA SER A 210 -0.09 -2.36 -20.53
C SER A 210 -0.53 -3.37 -21.60
N LEU A 211 0.11 -4.54 -21.60
CA LEU A 211 -0.14 -5.62 -22.56
C LEU A 211 -1.05 -6.71 -21.99
N ILE A 212 -0.94 -7.00 -20.69
CA ILE A 212 -1.54 -8.16 -20.02
C ILE A 212 -2.37 -7.69 -18.83
N LYS A 213 -3.54 -8.30 -18.65
CA LYS A 213 -4.43 -7.99 -17.52
C LYS A 213 -4.01 -8.75 -16.26
N GLY A 214 -4.39 -8.18 -15.10
CA GLY A 214 -4.18 -8.84 -13.81
C GLY A 214 -2.89 -8.42 -13.12
N ASN A 215 -2.37 -9.29 -12.26
CA ASN A 215 -1.16 -9.02 -11.50
C ASN A 215 0.09 -9.26 -12.36
N VAL A 216 1.01 -8.32 -12.31
CA VAL A 216 2.34 -8.45 -12.95
C VAL A 216 3.40 -8.09 -11.90
N ARG A 217 4.38 -8.94 -11.70
CA ARG A 217 5.55 -8.67 -10.83
C ARG A 217 6.84 -9.14 -11.47
N LEU A 218 7.85 -8.30 -11.39
CA LEU A 218 9.22 -8.63 -11.78
C LEU A 218 10.08 -8.82 -10.52
N ARG A 219 10.51 -10.05 -10.26
CA ARG A 219 11.40 -10.37 -9.12
C ARG A 219 12.83 -10.50 -9.63
N LEU A 220 13.74 -9.68 -9.13
CA LEU A 220 15.13 -9.70 -9.57
C LEU A 220 15.99 -10.53 -8.62
N HIS A 221 16.52 -11.64 -9.12
CA HIS A 221 17.46 -12.51 -8.44
C HIS A 221 18.85 -12.36 -9.10
N LYS A 222 19.66 -11.43 -8.62
CA LYS A 222 20.94 -11.04 -9.24
C LYS A 222 20.76 -10.56 -10.67
N ASP A 223 21.12 -11.38 -11.67
CA ASP A 223 21.03 -11.11 -13.10
C ASP A 223 19.80 -11.75 -13.79
N ILE A 224 18.98 -12.47 -13.02
CA ILE A 224 17.76 -13.13 -13.50
C ILE A 224 16.54 -12.32 -13.06
N VAL A 225 15.76 -11.83 -14.01
CA VAL A 225 14.41 -11.32 -13.74
C VAL A 225 13.39 -12.43 -13.94
N ARG A 226 12.60 -12.69 -12.90
CA ARG A 226 11.50 -13.66 -12.89
C ARG A 226 10.18 -12.92 -13.00
N ILE A 227 9.44 -13.19 -14.06
CA ILE A 227 8.13 -12.62 -14.33
C ILE A 227 7.07 -13.48 -13.63
N GLU A 228 6.27 -12.87 -12.78
CA GLU A 228 5.08 -13.47 -12.17
C GLU A 228 3.84 -12.77 -12.72
N VAL A 229 2.92 -13.55 -13.33
CA VAL A 229 1.60 -13.09 -13.77
C VAL A 229 0.54 -14.05 -13.26
N ASP A 230 -0.73 -13.62 -13.23
CA ASP A 230 -1.82 -14.54 -12.91
C ASP A 230 -1.82 -15.72 -13.89
N ARG A 231 -2.21 -16.92 -13.43
CA ARG A 231 -2.13 -18.15 -14.25
C ARG A 231 -2.87 -18.04 -15.56
N GLU A 232 -3.99 -17.36 -15.55
CA GLU A 232 -4.84 -17.10 -16.72
C GLU A 232 -4.17 -16.24 -17.79
N SER A 233 -3.14 -15.47 -17.37
CA SER A 233 -2.42 -14.55 -18.25
C SER A 233 -1.08 -15.12 -18.78
N MET A 234 -0.71 -16.34 -18.39
CA MET A 234 0.57 -16.94 -18.80
C MET A 234 0.64 -17.21 -20.31
N GLU A 235 -0.44 -17.66 -20.92
CA GLU A 235 -0.50 -17.93 -22.35
C GLU A 235 -0.29 -16.62 -23.15
N GLU A 236 -0.98 -15.54 -22.78
CA GLU A 236 -0.84 -14.23 -23.39
C GLU A 236 0.59 -13.68 -23.20
N LEU A 237 1.22 -13.90 -22.03
CA LEU A 237 2.62 -13.54 -21.79
C LEU A 237 3.57 -14.23 -22.76
N LEU A 238 3.36 -15.53 -23.02
CA LEU A 238 4.19 -16.33 -23.94
C LEU A 238 4.00 -15.90 -25.39
N GLU A 239 2.75 -15.63 -25.81
CA GLU A 239 2.45 -15.13 -27.15
C GLU A 239 3.16 -13.80 -27.45
N ARG A 240 3.25 -12.93 -26.43
CA ARG A 240 3.90 -11.62 -26.51
C ARG A 240 5.39 -11.64 -26.11
N SER A 241 5.97 -12.81 -25.92
CA SER A 241 7.34 -12.94 -25.36
C SER A 241 8.38 -12.15 -26.16
N GLY A 242 8.27 -12.07 -27.48
CA GLY A 242 9.23 -11.36 -28.32
C GLY A 242 9.32 -9.86 -28.00
N GLU A 243 8.19 -9.17 -27.89
CA GLU A 243 8.16 -7.74 -27.56
C GLU A 243 8.54 -7.49 -26.09
N ILE A 244 8.10 -8.35 -25.17
CA ILE A 244 8.43 -8.26 -23.74
C ILE A 244 9.94 -8.45 -23.52
N ILE A 245 10.55 -9.45 -24.16
CA ILE A 245 11.99 -9.69 -24.07
C ILE A 245 12.76 -8.48 -24.60
N SER A 246 12.36 -7.92 -25.76
CA SER A 246 13.02 -6.74 -26.33
C SER A 246 13.03 -5.57 -25.34
N GLN A 247 11.86 -5.25 -24.80
CA GLN A 247 11.71 -4.14 -23.86
C GLN A 247 12.48 -4.37 -22.54
N LEU A 248 12.43 -5.59 -21.98
CA LEU A 248 13.18 -5.88 -20.76
C LEU A 248 14.70 -5.88 -20.97
N LYS A 249 15.16 -6.26 -22.16
CA LYS A 249 16.58 -6.13 -22.54
C LYS A 249 17.01 -4.68 -22.65
N GLU A 250 16.19 -3.81 -23.23
CA GLU A 250 16.44 -2.37 -23.28
C GLU A 250 16.53 -1.74 -21.89
N LEU A 251 15.73 -2.25 -20.94
CA LEU A 251 15.80 -1.88 -19.51
C LEU A 251 17.03 -2.47 -18.80
N GLY A 252 17.88 -3.28 -19.48
CA GLY A 252 19.13 -3.82 -18.96
C GLY A 252 19.01 -5.13 -18.17
N PHE A 253 17.91 -5.88 -18.32
CA PHE A 253 17.80 -7.21 -17.71
C PHE A 253 18.52 -8.26 -18.56
N THR A 254 19.38 -9.09 -17.90
CA THR A 254 20.23 -10.07 -18.60
C THR A 254 19.48 -11.37 -18.88
N TYR A 255 18.89 -12.01 -17.88
CA TYR A 255 18.13 -13.24 -18.02
C TYR A 255 16.67 -13.00 -17.65
N ILE A 256 15.78 -13.41 -18.55
CA ILE A 256 14.34 -13.22 -18.40
C ILE A 256 13.70 -14.60 -18.29
N THR A 257 12.96 -14.84 -17.22
CA THR A 257 12.31 -16.12 -16.91
C THR A 257 10.86 -15.88 -16.50
N MET A 258 10.04 -16.91 -16.57
CA MET A 258 8.68 -16.91 -16.08
C MET A 258 8.56 -17.85 -14.88
N ASP A 259 7.84 -17.45 -13.85
CA ASP A 259 7.47 -18.32 -12.74
C ASP A 259 6.30 -19.22 -13.16
N LEU A 260 6.52 -20.55 -13.19
CA LEU A 260 5.50 -21.53 -13.58
C LEU A 260 4.37 -21.68 -12.55
N GLU A 261 4.56 -21.21 -11.33
CA GLU A 261 3.50 -21.20 -10.31
C GLU A 261 2.60 -19.96 -10.44
N GLY A 262 3.02 -18.97 -11.21
CA GLY A 262 2.31 -17.69 -11.39
C GLY A 262 2.46 -16.73 -10.22
N PHE A 263 1.69 -15.65 -10.26
CA PHE A 263 1.68 -14.67 -9.20
C PHE A 263 1.16 -15.25 -7.88
N ARG A 264 1.92 -15.01 -6.81
CA ARG A 264 1.57 -15.37 -5.42
C ARG A 264 1.93 -14.22 -4.49
N SER A 265 1.01 -13.87 -3.60
CA SER A 265 1.35 -12.95 -2.52
C SER A 265 2.41 -13.61 -1.62
N GLY A 266 3.47 -12.85 -1.27
CA GLY A 266 4.55 -13.40 -0.43
C GLY A 266 5.50 -14.37 -1.14
N SER A 267 5.56 -14.40 -2.48
CA SER A 267 6.46 -15.30 -3.23
C SER A 267 7.95 -15.13 -2.87
N MET A 268 8.34 -13.98 -2.31
CA MET A 268 9.69 -13.69 -1.83
C MET A 268 9.91 -14.11 -0.36
N ASP A 269 8.86 -14.52 0.34
CA ASP A 269 8.92 -14.92 1.75
C ASP A 269 9.10 -16.45 1.89
N VAL A 270 9.07 -17.18 0.77
CA VAL A 270 9.26 -18.65 0.74
C VAL A 270 10.67 -19.00 1.21
N GLY A 271 10.75 -19.85 2.23
CA GLY A 271 12.03 -20.29 2.82
C GLY A 271 12.58 -19.37 3.91
N LEU A 272 11.84 -18.33 4.30
CA LEU A 272 12.13 -17.65 5.54
C LEU A 272 11.66 -18.51 6.72
N ASP A 273 12.56 -18.77 7.66
CA ASP A 273 12.16 -19.26 8.99
C ASP A 273 11.42 -18.11 9.67
N MET A 274 10.10 -18.13 9.52
CA MET A 274 9.20 -17.19 10.19
C MET A 274 9.06 -17.61 11.65
N GLU A 275 10.11 -17.42 12.45
CA GLU A 275 9.94 -17.47 13.90
C GLU A 275 9.01 -16.33 14.32
N ALA A 276 7.90 -16.73 14.97
CA ALA A 276 6.75 -15.95 15.38
C ALA A 276 7.10 -14.81 16.36
#